data_a8d491139e90870094f637569e645cb1
#
_entry.id   a8d491139e90870094f637569e645cb1
#
_cell.length_a   1.000
_cell.length_b   1.000
_cell.length_c   1.000
_cell.angle_alpha   90.00
_cell.angle_beta   90.00
_cell.angle_gamma   90.00
#
_symmetry.space_group_name_H-M   'P 1'
#
loop_
_entity.id
_entity.type
_entity.pdbx_description
1 polymer ?
#
loop_
_entity_poly.entity_id
_entity_poly.type
_entity_poly.pdbx_seq_one_letter_code
_entity_poly.pdbx_strand_id
1 'polypeptide(L)'
;MAAVAVLIVILARPQSTNSWQNSSTEGIDIVLAMDISTSMMAQDLKPNRLEASKDVASAFINGRPNDNIGLVVFAAESFTQCPLTTDHTVLLNLFKDVQPGIIQDGTAIGLGLANAVSRIKDSQAKSKVIILLTDGVNNQGEIAPVTAAEIAKTFGVRVYTIGVGTQGKAPYPFQTAFGVQYMDVDVEIDEPTLKQIAATTGGQYFRATDNASLKEIYSEIDKMEKTKISVQEYSKKQEEYKNWAILLFSLLLVEILLRNTLLRNIP
;
A
#
# COMPACT_ATOMS: atom_id res chain seq x y z
N MET A 1 -24.07 -8.63 50.20
CA MET A 1 -22.82 -7.84 50.19
C MET A 1 -21.89 -8.26 49.06
N ALA A 2 -21.61 -9.55 48.86
CA ALA A 2 -20.72 -10.02 47.76
C ALA A 2 -21.26 -9.62 46.33
N ALA A 3 -22.58 -9.77 46.09
CA ALA A 3 -23.20 -9.37 44.83
C ALA A 3 -23.04 -7.87 44.51
N VAL A 4 -23.10 -7.02 45.54
CA VAL A 4 -22.88 -5.56 45.38
C VAL A 4 -21.45 -5.24 44.98
N ALA A 5 -20.45 -5.94 45.56
CA ALA A 5 -19.06 -5.76 45.20
C ALA A 5 -18.79 -6.16 43.74
N VAL A 6 -19.35 -7.28 43.27
CA VAL A 6 -19.24 -7.72 41.86
C VAL A 6 -19.94 -6.77 40.92
N LEU A 7 -21.09 -6.20 41.29
CA LEU A 7 -21.78 -5.18 40.50
C LEU A 7 -20.92 -3.93 40.29
N ILE A 8 -20.21 -3.48 41.35
CA ILE A 8 -19.29 -2.32 41.24
C ILE A 8 -18.16 -2.62 40.26
N VAL A 9 -17.60 -3.85 40.26
CA VAL A 9 -16.56 -4.27 39.34
C VAL A 9 -17.07 -4.27 37.89
N ILE A 10 -18.32 -4.73 37.67
CA ILE A 10 -18.93 -4.71 36.29
C ILE A 10 -19.13 -3.28 35.81
N LEU A 11 -19.60 -2.39 36.69
CA LEU A 11 -19.82 -0.96 36.33
C LEU A 11 -18.50 -0.24 36.05
N ALA A 12 -17.39 -0.68 36.67
CA ALA A 12 -16.05 -0.16 36.35
C ALA A 12 -15.52 -0.58 34.95
N ARG A 13 -16.28 -1.42 34.21
CA ARG A 13 -15.94 -1.90 32.86
C ARG A 13 -14.48 -2.36 32.74
N PRO A 14 -14.08 -3.45 33.43
CA PRO A 14 -12.72 -3.95 33.33
C PRO A 14 -12.42 -4.28 31.89
N GLN A 15 -11.35 -3.69 31.36
CA GLN A 15 -10.85 -3.92 30.00
C GLN A 15 -9.58 -4.75 30.13
N SER A 16 -9.53 -5.88 29.46
CA SER A 16 -8.31 -6.67 29.32
C SER A 16 -7.62 -6.24 28.05
N THR A 17 -6.37 -5.83 28.17
CA THR A 17 -5.43 -5.81 27.05
C THR A 17 -4.84 -7.22 26.96
N ASN A 18 -5.60 -8.17 26.43
CA ASN A 18 -5.03 -9.45 26.06
C ASN A 18 -4.10 -9.22 24.88
N SER A 19 -2.84 -8.95 25.16
CA SER A 19 -1.72 -9.11 24.24
C SER A 19 -1.43 -10.60 24.02
N TRP A 20 -2.42 -11.40 23.63
CA TRP A 20 -2.12 -12.49 22.76
C TRP A 20 -1.81 -11.81 21.42
N GLN A 21 -0.54 -11.50 21.23
CA GLN A 21 0.04 -11.36 19.92
C GLN A 21 -0.19 -12.70 19.18
N ASN A 22 -1.40 -12.90 18.65
CA ASN A 22 -1.45 -13.40 17.32
C ASN A 22 -0.82 -12.25 16.50
N SER A 23 0.48 -12.29 16.38
CA SER A 23 1.16 -11.65 15.27
C SER A 23 0.79 -12.43 14.01
N SER A 24 -0.48 -12.39 13.62
CA SER A 24 -0.75 -12.35 12.20
C SER A 24 -0.11 -11.04 11.78
N THR A 25 1.08 -11.14 11.26
CA THR A 25 1.74 -10.10 10.49
C THR A 25 0.84 -9.96 9.27
N GLU A 26 -0.30 -9.26 9.46
CA GLU A 26 -1.15 -8.91 8.34
C GLU A 26 -0.32 -7.94 7.51
N GLY A 27 0.30 -8.46 6.46
CA GLY A 27 1.01 -7.68 5.48
C GLY A 27 0.06 -6.68 4.82
N ILE A 28 0.61 -5.67 4.20
CA ILE A 28 -0.12 -4.80 3.30
C ILE A 28 -0.06 -5.35 1.88
N ASP A 29 -1.08 -5.06 1.08
CA ASP A 29 -1.05 -5.36 -0.32
C ASP A 29 -0.56 -4.15 -1.11
N ILE A 30 0.45 -4.36 -1.93
CA ILE A 30 1.11 -3.31 -2.71
C ILE A 30 1.13 -3.71 -4.19
N VAL A 31 0.72 -2.82 -5.08
CA VAL A 31 0.96 -2.98 -6.51
C VAL A 31 1.92 -1.89 -6.97
N LEU A 32 3.04 -2.32 -7.53
CA LEU A 32 3.96 -1.44 -8.23
C LEU A 32 3.43 -1.25 -9.65
N ALA A 33 3.11 -0.02 -10.04
CA ALA A 33 2.72 0.36 -11.40
C ALA A 33 3.87 1.14 -12.01
N MET A 34 4.60 0.50 -12.93
CA MET A 34 5.86 1.02 -13.47
C MET A 34 5.72 1.38 -14.94
N ASP A 35 6.08 2.58 -15.25
CA ASP A 35 6.23 3.07 -16.63
C ASP A 35 7.45 2.39 -17.27
N ILE A 36 7.24 1.83 -18.47
CA ILE A 36 8.28 1.20 -19.30
C ILE A 36 8.36 1.83 -20.70
N SER A 37 7.83 3.04 -20.86
CA SER A 37 7.98 3.83 -22.07
C SER A 37 9.44 4.10 -22.37
N THR A 38 9.74 4.43 -23.63
CA THR A 38 11.13 4.63 -24.06
C THR A 38 11.81 5.81 -23.36
N SER A 39 11.06 6.82 -22.85
CA SER A 39 11.59 7.93 -22.05
C SER A 39 12.33 7.46 -20.79
N MET A 40 11.92 6.32 -20.23
CA MET A 40 12.58 5.69 -19.07
C MET A 40 14.02 5.20 -19.37
N MET A 41 14.47 5.25 -20.62
CA MET A 41 15.87 5.00 -21.00
C MET A 41 16.80 6.21 -20.79
N ALA A 42 16.27 7.38 -20.43
CA ALA A 42 17.06 8.54 -20.09
C ALA A 42 18.04 8.26 -18.94
N GLN A 43 19.22 8.89 -19.00
CA GLN A 43 20.36 8.56 -18.11
C GLN A 43 20.66 9.67 -17.08
N ASP A 44 19.68 10.42 -16.71
CA ASP A 44 19.76 11.33 -15.55
C ASP A 44 19.79 10.58 -14.22
N LEU A 45 19.12 9.43 -14.14
CA LEU A 45 19.37 8.40 -13.11
C LEU A 45 20.32 7.31 -13.68
N LYS A 46 21.11 6.67 -12.85
CA LYS A 46 22.12 5.70 -13.29
C LYS A 46 21.69 4.26 -12.99
N PRO A 47 21.81 3.33 -13.97
CA PRO A 47 22.34 3.51 -15.34
C PRO A 47 21.35 4.23 -16.30
N ASN A 48 20.06 4.09 -16.09
CA ASN A 48 18.93 4.83 -16.68
C ASN A 48 17.77 4.84 -15.68
N ARG A 49 16.68 5.59 -15.96
CA ARG A 49 15.53 5.72 -15.06
C ARG A 49 14.89 4.37 -14.76
N LEU A 50 14.70 3.50 -15.76
CA LEU A 50 14.06 2.19 -15.57
C LEU A 50 14.91 1.27 -14.69
N GLU A 51 16.19 1.10 -14.98
CA GLU A 51 17.06 0.22 -14.20
C GLU A 51 17.26 0.76 -12.77
N ALA A 52 17.43 2.07 -12.59
CA ALA A 52 17.47 2.68 -11.26
C ALA A 52 16.19 2.41 -10.47
N SER A 53 15.04 2.49 -11.13
CA SER A 53 13.73 2.20 -10.52
C SER A 53 13.59 0.72 -10.14
N LYS A 54 14.06 -0.20 -11.00
CA LYS A 54 14.08 -1.63 -10.73
C LYS A 54 14.97 -1.97 -9.52
N ASP A 55 16.16 -1.37 -9.44
CA ASP A 55 17.07 -1.60 -8.33
C ASP A 55 16.49 -1.16 -6.98
N VAL A 56 15.93 0.05 -6.93
CA VAL A 56 15.32 0.59 -5.70
C VAL A 56 14.06 -0.18 -5.32
N ALA A 57 13.19 -0.50 -6.29
CA ALA A 57 11.99 -1.29 -6.03
C ALA A 57 12.33 -2.72 -5.58
N SER A 58 13.39 -3.34 -6.14
CA SER A 58 13.87 -4.65 -5.69
C SER A 58 14.36 -4.63 -4.24
N ALA A 59 15.08 -3.58 -3.85
CA ALA A 59 15.49 -3.40 -2.45
C ALA A 59 14.27 -3.21 -1.51
N PHE A 60 13.27 -2.46 -1.95
CA PHE A 60 12.01 -2.26 -1.22
C PHE A 60 11.25 -3.58 -1.05
N ILE A 61 11.10 -4.40 -2.10
CA ILE A 61 10.47 -5.72 -2.07
C ILE A 61 11.17 -6.63 -1.05
N ASN A 62 12.51 -6.70 -1.11
CA ASN A 62 13.31 -7.53 -0.19
C ASN A 62 13.16 -7.11 1.29
N GLY A 63 12.86 -5.86 1.56
CA GLY A 63 12.62 -5.35 2.92
C GLY A 63 11.25 -5.70 3.51
N ARG A 64 10.36 -6.39 2.77
CA ARG A 64 8.95 -6.61 3.11
C ARG A 64 8.49 -8.06 3.00
N PRO A 65 9.09 -8.99 3.74
CA PRO A 65 8.88 -10.44 3.55
C PRO A 65 7.43 -10.91 3.79
N ASN A 66 6.59 -10.11 4.44
CA ASN A 66 5.23 -10.48 4.80
C ASN A 66 4.15 -9.78 3.96
N ASP A 67 4.52 -8.85 3.09
CA ASP A 67 3.58 -8.10 2.27
C ASP A 67 3.30 -8.85 0.95
N ASN A 68 2.05 -8.75 0.45
CA ASN A 68 1.74 -9.20 -0.90
C ASN A 68 2.11 -8.09 -1.87
N ILE A 69 2.97 -8.39 -2.83
CA ILE A 69 3.40 -7.39 -3.80
C ILE A 69 3.11 -7.89 -5.22
N GLY A 70 2.50 -7.04 -6.03
CA GLY A 70 2.24 -7.26 -7.44
C GLY A 70 2.96 -6.24 -8.32
N LEU A 71 3.07 -6.56 -9.61
CA LEU A 71 3.72 -5.70 -10.61
C LEU A 71 2.83 -5.52 -11.83
N VAL A 72 2.52 -4.29 -12.13
CA VAL A 72 1.90 -3.84 -13.38
C VAL A 72 2.91 -2.98 -14.11
N VAL A 73 3.11 -3.23 -15.38
CA VAL A 73 3.91 -2.38 -16.28
C VAL A 73 3.00 -1.71 -17.28
N PHE A 74 3.35 -0.50 -17.69
CA PHE A 74 2.57 0.23 -18.68
C PHE A 74 3.46 1.11 -19.57
N ALA A 75 2.99 1.30 -20.78
CA ALA A 75 3.45 2.26 -21.77
C ALA A 75 2.19 2.78 -22.49
N ALA A 76 2.02 2.63 -23.82
CA ALA A 76 0.74 2.92 -24.50
C ALA A 76 -0.40 2.00 -24.03
N GLU A 77 -0.07 0.79 -23.61
CA GLU A 77 -0.95 -0.21 -23.02
C GLU A 77 -0.48 -0.58 -21.61
N SER A 78 -1.27 -1.38 -20.88
CA SER A 78 -0.86 -1.88 -19.55
C SER A 78 -0.98 -3.38 -19.45
N PHE A 79 -0.03 -3.98 -18.73
CA PHE A 79 0.09 -5.42 -18.57
C PHE A 79 0.39 -5.78 -17.12
N THR A 80 -0.25 -6.84 -16.61
CA THR A 80 0.08 -7.39 -15.29
C THR A 80 1.24 -8.35 -15.41
N GLN A 81 2.43 -7.91 -15.04
CA GLN A 81 3.64 -8.72 -15.08
C GLN A 81 3.66 -9.79 -13.97
N CYS A 82 3.18 -9.42 -12.78
CA CYS A 82 3.03 -10.33 -11.66
C CYS A 82 1.77 -9.97 -10.85
N PRO A 83 0.85 -10.92 -10.61
CA PRO A 83 -0.25 -10.69 -9.68
C PRO A 83 0.29 -10.56 -8.23
N LEU A 84 -0.58 -10.12 -7.30
CA LEU A 84 -0.24 -10.05 -5.88
C LEU A 84 0.26 -11.42 -5.38
N THR A 85 1.45 -11.44 -4.81
CA THR A 85 2.11 -12.65 -4.28
C THR A 85 2.99 -12.34 -3.07
N THR A 86 3.12 -13.31 -2.18
CA THR A 86 4.15 -13.33 -1.12
C THR A 86 5.46 -13.98 -1.58
N ASP A 87 5.46 -14.65 -2.76
CA ASP A 87 6.68 -15.20 -3.35
C ASP A 87 7.47 -14.10 -4.07
N HIS A 88 8.27 -13.39 -3.29
CA HIS A 88 9.11 -12.30 -3.82
C HIS A 88 10.22 -12.81 -4.73
N THR A 89 10.59 -14.08 -4.67
CA THR A 89 11.59 -14.66 -5.59
C THR A 89 11.05 -14.69 -7.01
N VAL A 90 9.82 -15.15 -7.18
CA VAL A 90 9.13 -15.15 -8.48
C VAL A 90 8.94 -13.71 -8.97
N LEU A 91 8.44 -12.82 -8.11
CA LEU A 91 8.25 -11.41 -8.45
C LEU A 91 9.53 -10.75 -8.94
N LEU A 92 10.65 -10.91 -8.22
CA LEU A 92 11.95 -10.33 -8.58
C LEU A 92 12.52 -10.90 -9.89
N ASN A 93 12.27 -12.18 -10.17
CA ASN A 93 12.67 -12.77 -11.46
C ASN A 93 11.86 -12.15 -12.61
N LEU A 94 10.53 -12.05 -12.49
CA LEU A 94 9.69 -11.40 -13.50
C LEU A 94 10.03 -9.91 -13.66
N PHE A 95 10.47 -9.26 -12.59
CA PHE A 95 10.86 -7.85 -12.60
C PHE A 95 12.16 -7.60 -13.40
N LYS A 96 13.11 -8.55 -13.37
CA LYS A 96 14.33 -8.47 -14.18
C LYS A 96 14.04 -8.48 -15.68
N ASP A 97 13.00 -9.21 -16.11
CA ASP A 97 12.65 -9.36 -17.51
C ASP A 97 11.91 -8.14 -18.08
N VAL A 98 11.54 -7.16 -17.23
CA VAL A 98 10.91 -5.91 -17.65
C VAL A 98 11.90 -5.07 -18.45
N GLN A 99 11.53 -4.76 -19.71
CA GLN A 99 12.33 -3.97 -20.65
C GLN A 99 11.43 -3.03 -21.45
N PRO A 100 11.95 -1.89 -21.92
CA PRO A 100 11.22 -1.04 -22.88
C PRO A 100 10.98 -1.79 -24.19
N GLY A 101 9.87 -1.49 -24.87
CA GLY A 101 9.56 -2.09 -26.18
C GLY A 101 8.82 -3.43 -26.13
N ILE A 102 8.54 -4.00 -24.93
CA ILE A 102 7.65 -5.15 -24.79
C ILE A 102 6.21 -4.77 -25.16
N ILE A 103 5.84 -3.53 -24.92
CA ILE A 103 4.55 -2.91 -25.23
C ILE A 103 4.81 -1.76 -26.21
N GLN A 104 3.81 -1.41 -27.01
CA GLN A 104 3.88 -0.24 -27.89
C GLN A 104 4.27 1.01 -27.08
N ASP A 105 5.12 1.86 -27.64
CA ASP A 105 5.62 3.06 -26.98
C ASP A 105 4.51 4.11 -26.80
N GLY A 106 4.62 4.87 -25.73
CA GLY A 106 3.66 5.87 -25.28
C GLY A 106 3.48 5.78 -23.77
N THR A 107 2.64 6.64 -23.18
CA THR A 107 2.43 6.70 -21.74
C THR A 107 0.95 6.81 -21.41
N ALA A 108 0.32 5.68 -21.02
CA ALA A 108 -1.09 5.57 -20.62
C ALA A 108 -1.21 5.42 -19.08
N ILE A 109 -0.92 6.50 -18.35
CA ILE A 109 -0.93 6.52 -16.86
C ILE A 109 -2.28 6.05 -16.32
N GLY A 110 -3.39 6.55 -16.90
CA GLY A 110 -4.73 6.18 -16.44
C GLY A 110 -5.03 4.69 -16.61
N LEU A 111 -4.58 4.09 -17.72
CA LEU A 111 -4.76 2.66 -17.97
C LEU A 111 -3.87 1.81 -17.05
N GLY A 112 -2.62 2.22 -16.85
CA GLY A 112 -1.70 1.59 -15.89
C GLY A 112 -2.26 1.58 -14.47
N LEU A 113 -2.77 2.73 -14.02
CA LEU A 113 -3.40 2.88 -12.71
C LEU A 113 -4.69 2.04 -12.59
N ALA A 114 -5.57 2.07 -13.60
CA ALA A 114 -6.81 1.30 -13.60
C ALA A 114 -6.54 -0.22 -13.55
N ASN A 115 -5.52 -0.70 -14.30
CA ASN A 115 -5.10 -2.10 -14.22
C ASN A 115 -4.56 -2.45 -12.82
N ALA A 116 -3.71 -1.60 -12.24
CA ALA A 116 -3.22 -1.80 -10.87
C ALA A 116 -4.35 -1.86 -9.84
N VAL A 117 -5.35 -0.97 -9.95
CA VAL A 117 -6.55 -1.00 -9.10
C VAL A 117 -7.32 -2.31 -9.28
N SER A 118 -7.47 -2.79 -10.53
CA SER A 118 -8.15 -4.06 -10.81
C SER A 118 -7.46 -5.26 -10.13
N ARG A 119 -6.15 -5.21 -9.93
CA ARG A 119 -5.40 -6.30 -9.25
C ARG A 119 -5.54 -6.28 -7.73
N ILE A 120 -5.82 -5.11 -7.14
CA ILE A 120 -5.80 -4.93 -5.68
C ILE A 120 -7.19 -4.69 -5.06
N LYS A 121 -8.19 -4.33 -5.86
CA LYS A 121 -9.52 -3.91 -5.38
C LYS A 121 -10.21 -4.93 -4.47
N ASP A 122 -10.09 -6.22 -4.79
CA ASP A 122 -10.75 -7.31 -4.07
C ASP A 122 -9.93 -7.84 -2.87
N SER A 123 -8.77 -7.23 -2.61
CA SER A 123 -7.93 -7.57 -1.46
C SER A 123 -8.65 -7.33 -0.14
N GLN A 124 -8.43 -8.24 0.82
CA GLN A 124 -8.92 -8.13 2.20
C GLN A 124 -7.89 -7.52 3.15
N ALA A 125 -6.72 -7.10 2.64
CA ALA A 125 -5.69 -6.48 3.45
C ALA A 125 -6.19 -5.17 4.09
N LYS A 126 -5.69 -4.87 5.29
CA LYS A 126 -6.03 -3.62 6.02
C LYS A 126 -5.57 -2.37 5.28
N SER A 127 -4.49 -2.46 4.53
CA SER A 127 -3.99 -1.38 3.69
C SER A 127 -3.76 -1.89 2.27
N LYS A 128 -4.29 -1.14 1.30
CA LYS A 128 -4.16 -1.36 -0.13
C LYS A 128 -3.43 -0.17 -0.74
N VAL A 129 -2.28 -0.41 -1.33
CA VAL A 129 -1.36 0.63 -1.80
C VAL A 129 -0.97 0.39 -3.25
N ILE A 130 -0.96 1.45 -4.05
CA ILE A 130 -0.33 1.47 -5.37
C ILE A 130 0.81 2.47 -5.32
N ILE A 131 1.99 2.07 -5.82
CA ILE A 131 3.12 2.96 -6.07
C ILE A 131 3.21 3.12 -7.59
N LEU A 132 2.79 4.27 -8.07
CA LEU A 132 2.80 4.64 -9.49
C LEU A 132 4.08 5.41 -9.80
N LEU A 133 4.90 4.88 -10.69
CA LEU A 133 6.18 5.45 -11.07
C LEU A 133 6.18 5.72 -12.57
N THR A 134 6.42 6.98 -12.96
CA THR A 134 6.45 7.44 -14.35
C THR A 134 7.37 8.64 -14.49
N ASP A 135 7.88 8.85 -15.71
CA ASP A 135 8.69 10.00 -16.07
C ASP A 135 8.02 10.90 -17.12
N GLY A 136 6.78 10.58 -17.50
CA GLY A 136 6.13 11.20 -18.64
C GLY A 136 4.84 11.94 -18.37
N VAL A 137 4.28 12.42 -19.47
CA VAL A 137 2.95 13.02 -19.57
C VAL A 137 2.00 11.97 -20.15
N ASN A 138 0.79 11.88 -19.62
CA ASN A 138 -0.23 10.97 -20.18
C ASN A 138 -0.57 11.40 -21.63
N ASN A 139 -0.15 10.62 -22.61
CA ASN A 139 -0.36 10.90 -24.03
C ASN A 139 -1.12 9.79 -24.77
N GLN A 140 -1.44 8.70 -24.09
CA GLN A 140 -2.15 7.52 -24.62
C GLN A 140 -3.20 7.00 -23.62
N GLY A 141 -4.02 6.06 -24.10
CA GLY A 141 -5.02 5.36 -23.31
C GLY A 141 -6.38 6.07 -23.23
N GLU A 142 -7.44 5.27 -23.12
CA GLU A 142 -8.84 5.74 -23.10
C GLU A 142 -9.28 6.21 -21.70
N ILE A 143 -8.53 5.87 -20.64
CA ILE A 143 -8.88 6.19 -19.25
C ILE A 143 -8.05 7.40 -18.81
N ALA A 144 -8.74 8.47 -18.42
CA ALA A 144 -8.06 9.63 -17.85
C ALA A 144 -7.44 9.26 -16.47
N PRO A 145 -6.20 9.72 -16.18
CA PRO A 145 -5.52 9.40 -14.93
C PRO A 145 -6.32 9.76 -13.66
N VAL A 146 -7.01 10.90 -13.68
CA VAL A 146 -7.84 11.35 -12.55
C VAL A 146 -9.05 10.43 -12.35
N THR A 147 -9.70 9.95 -13.43
CA THR A 147 -10.79 8.99 -13.35
C THR A 147 -10.32 7.66 -12.74
N ALA A 148 -9.13 7.18 -13.12
CA ALA A 148 -8.55 5.99 -12.51
C ALA A 148 -8.27 6.20 -11.01
N ALA A 149 -7.86 7.40 -10.59
CA ALA A 149 -7.69 7.74 -9.18
C ALA A 149 -9.01 7.79 -8.40
N GLU A 150 -10.09 8.28 -9.00
CA GLU A 150 -11.44 8.24 -8.39
C GLU A 150 -11.91 6.80 -8.18
N ILE A 151 -11.65 5.92 -9.14
CA ILE A 151 -11.93 4.49 -9.01
C ILE A 151 -11.09 3.90 -7.86
N ALA A 152 -9.79 4.19 -7.79
CA ALA A 152 -8.92 3.75 -6.70
C ALA A 152 -9.47 4.17 -5.33
N LYS A 153 -9.89 5.43 -5.20
CA LYS A 153 -10.51 5.97 -3.97
C LYS A 153 -11.77 5.20 -3.57
N THR A 154 -12.63 4.84 -4.53
CA THR A 154 -13.88 4.09 -4.28
C THR A 154 -13.59 2.72 -3.65
N PHE A 155 -12.48 2.07 -4.03
CA PHE A 155 -12.04 0.79 -3.46
C PHE A 155 -11.13 0.94 -2.22
N GLY A 156 -10.95 2.17 -1.72
CA GLY A 156 -10.08 2.43 -0.57
C GLY A 156 -8.60 2.17 -0.85
N VAL A 157 -8.19 2.27 -2.11
CA VAL A 157 -6.80 2.09 -2.55
C VAL A 157 -6.08 3.42 -2.50
N ARG A 158 -4.95 3.49 -1.80
CA ARG A 158 -4.09 4.66 -1.72
C ARG A 158 -3.04 4.62 -2.83
N VAL A 159 -2.82 5.74 -3.50
CA VAL A 159 -1.86 5.83 -4.59
C VAL A 159 -0.76 6.83 -4.24
N TYR A 160 0.48 6.34 -4.11
CA TYR A 160 1.68 7.16 -4.09
C TYR A 160 2.17 7.33 -5.52
N THR A 161 2.45 8.55 -5.91
CA THR A 161 2.93 8.86 -7.27
C THR A 161 4.36 9.36 -7.21
N ILE A 162 5.23 8.79 -8.02
CA ILE A 162 6.65 9.13 -8.11
C ILE A 162 6.94 9.60 -9.54
N GLY A 163 7.23 10.88 -9.70
CA GLY A 163 7.76 11.44 -10.95
C GLY A 163 9.28 11.23 -10.99
N VAL A 164 9.79 10.51 -11.98
CA VAL A 164 11.21 10.16 -12.09
C VAL A 164 11.88 11.02 -13.16
N GLY A 165 12.94 11.69 -12.80
CA GLY A 165 13.76 12.48 -13.73
C GLY A 165 14.17 13.84 -13.17
N THR A 166 15.27 14.38 -13.68
CA THR A 166 15.77 15.70 -13.33
C THR A 166 14.86 16.82 -13.81
N GLN A 167 15.15 18.05 -13.41
CA GLN A 167 14.53 19.24 -14.02
C GLN A 167 15.39 19.72 -15.19
N GLY A 168 14.75 20.03 -16.32
CA GLY A 168 15.40 20.56 -17.52
C GLY A 168 15.70 19.47 -18.54
N LYS A 169 16.97 19.13 -18.75
CA LYS A 169 17.37 18.19 -19.80
C LYS A 169 18.03 16.94 -19.23
N ALA A 170 17.84 15.82 -19.93
CA ALA A 170 18.46 14.54 -19.60
C ALA A 170 19.11 13.91 -20.82
N PRO A 171 20.28 13.27 -20.68
CA PRO A 171 20.92 12.53 -21.76
C PRO A 171 20.09 11.30 -22.13
N TYR A 172 19.73 11.20 -23.40
CA TYR A 172 18.94 10.09 -23.94
C TYR A 172 19.74 9.35 -25.04
N PRO A 173 19.76 7.99 -25.04
CA PRO A 173 20.47 7.21 -26.05
C PRO A 173 19.69 7.10 -27.35
N PHE A 174 20.23 7.63 -28.43
CA PHE A 174 19.72 7.48 -29.79
C PHE A 174 20.54 6.45 -30.56
N GLN A 175 19.85 5.49 -31.17
CA GLN A 175 20.47 4.57 -32.13
C GLN A 175 20.73 5.29 -33.46
N THR A 176 22.00 5.38 -33.84
CA THR A 176 22.40 5.95 -35.13
C THR A 176 23.12 4.92 -35.99
N ALA A 177 23.35 5.20 -37.29
CA ALA A 177 24.12 4.34 -38.18
C ALA A 177 25.58 4.12 -37.68
N PHE A 178 26.09 4.99 -36.80
CA PHE A 178 27.44 4.95 -36.24
C PHE A 178 27.48 4.44 -34.79
N GLY A 179 26.37 3.86 -34.29
CA GLY A 179 26.24 3.39 -32.93
C GLY A 179 25.35 4.28 -32.05
N VAL A 180 25.38 4.05 -30.74
CA VAL A 180 24.58 4.83 -29.77
C VAL A 180 25.20 6.20 -29.55
N GLN A 181 24.44 7.25 -29.77
CA GLN A 181 24.81 8.62 -29.45
C GLN A 181 23.87 9.18 -28.38
N TYR A 182 24.43 9.92 -27.43
CA TYR A 182 23.65 10.56 -26.37
C TYR A 182 23.34 12.01 -26.75
N MET A 183 22.07 12.38 -26.68
CA MET A 183 21.61 13.74 -26.92
C MET A 183 20.74 14.18 -25.77
N ASP A 184 20.86 15.43 -25.36
CA ASP A 184 20.04 15.98 -24.30
C ASP A 184 18.61 16.22 -24.81
N VAL A 185 17.63 15.63 -24.15
CA VAL A 185 16.19 15.81 -24.37
C VAL A 185 15.55 16.56 -23.21
N ASP A 186 14.53 17.35 -23.49
CA ASP A 186 13.78 18.03 -22.45
C ASP A 186 12.98 17.03 -21.61
N VAL A 187 12.98 17.22 -20.28
CA VAL A 187 12.27 16.36 -19.33
C VAL A 187 10.93 17.01 -19.01
N GLU A 188 9.86 16.39 -19.48
CA GLU A 188 8.49 16.81 -19.21
C GLU A 188 7.80 15.79 -18.30
N ILE A 189 7.42 16.20 -17.07
CA ILE A 189 6.63 15.38 -16.15
C ILE A 189 5.36 16.15 -15.80
N ASP A 190 4.22 15.50 -15.94
CA ASP A 190 2.92 16.06 -15.56
C ASP A 190 2.71 15.99 -14.02
N GLU A 191 3.51 16.80 -13.30
CA GLU A 191 3.38 16.89 -11.84
C GLU A 191 1.98 17.28 -11.37
N PRO A 192 1.24 18.21 -12.03
CA PRO A 192 -0.12 18.55 -11.62
C PRO A 192 -1.03 17.32 -11.57
N THR A 193 -1.03 16.51 -12.62
CA THR A 193 -1.84 15.27 -12.69
C THR A 193 -1.40 14.25 -11.64
N LEU A 194 -0.09 14.03 -11.44
CA LEU A 194 0.43 13.12 -10.44
C LEU A 194 0.07 13.57 -9.01
N LYS A 195 0.16 14.85 -8.71
CA LYS A 195 -0.27 15.44 -7.42
C LYS A 195 -1.78 15.26 -7.21
N GLN A 196 -2.58 15.44 -8.25
CA GLN A 196 -4.03 15.26 -8.19
C GLN A 196 -4.41 13.80 -7.92
N ILE A 197 -3.76 12.82 -8.58
CA ILE A 197 -3.96 11.39 -8.34
C ILE A 197 -3.69 11.06 -6.85
N ALA A 198 -2.52 11.47 -6.35
CA ALA A 198 -2.12 11.22 -4.97
C ALA A 198 -3.10 11.86 -3.97
N ALA A 199 -3.45 13.13 -4.16
CA ALA A 199 -4.37 13.85 -3.28
C ALA A 199 -5.77 13.22 -3.27
N THR A 200 -6.29 12.79 -4.43
CA THR A 200 -7.62 12.16 -4.56
C THR A 200 -7.71 10.87 -3.75
N THR A 201 -6.63 10.09 -3.69
CA THR A 201 -6.59 8.77 -3.04
C THR A 201 -6.04 8.79 -1.61
N GLY A 202 -5.65 9.97 -1.11
CA GLY A 202 -5.04 10.13 0.22
C GLY A 202 -3.58 9.63 0.30
N GLY A 203 -2.91 9.53 -0.84
CA GLY A 203 -1.47 9.31 -0.95
C GLY A 203 -0.67 10.61 -1.01
N GLN A 204 0.55 10.52 -1.52
CA GLN A 204 1.48 11.65 -1.66
C GLN A 204 2.23 11.57 -2.99
N TYR A 205 2.54 12.73 -3.56
CA TYR A 205 3.41 12.88 -4.73
C TYR A 205 4.85 13.10 -4.29
N PHE A 206 5.78 12.46 -5.00
CA PHE A 206 7.21 12.63 -4.84
C PHE A 206 7.87 12.89 -6.18
N ARG A 207 9.02 13.60 -6.15
CA ARG A 207 9.90 13.78 -7.30
C ARG A 207 11.26 13.13 -7.03
N ALA A 208 11.64 12.16 -7.84
CA ALA A 208 12.94 11.51 -7.80
C ALA A 208 13.85 12.11 -8.88
N THR A 209 14.85 12.87 -8.49
CA THR A 209 15.80 13.51 -9.41
C THR A 209 17.10 12.74 -9.57
N ASP A 210 17.35 11.78 -8.71
CA ASP A 210 18.53 10.92 -8.68
C ASP A 210 18.26 9.60 -7.90
N ASN A 211 19.20 8.68 -7.94
CA ASN A 211 19.06 7.37 -7.28
C ASN A 211 18.92 7.47 -5.76
N ALA A 212 19.52 8.46 -5.12
CA ALA A 212 19.45 8.63 -3.66
C ALA A 212 18.07 9.12 -3.24
N SER A 213 17.54 10.14 -3.92
CA SER A 213 16.18 10.65 -3.67
C SER A 213 15.12 9.58 -3.91
N LEU A 214 15.26 8.75 -4.95
CA LEU A 214 14.35 7.64 -5.21
C LEU A 214 14.34 6.62 -4.05
N LYS A 215 15.51 6.28 -3.50
CA LYS A 215 15.63 5.39 -2.33
C LYS A 215 15.01 6.00 -1.07
N GLU A 216 15.21 7.28 -0.83
CA GLU A 216 14.61 7.99 0.30
C GLU A 216 13.08 8.00 0.22
N ILE A 217 12.51 8.24 -0.97
CA ILE A 217 11.06 8.21 -1.24
C ILE A 217 10.46 6.85 -0.85
N TYR A 218 11.04 5.74 -1.29
CA TYR A 218 10.56 4.41 -0.92
C TYR A 218 10.65 4.16 0.59
N SER A 219 11.70 4.66 1.26
CA SER A 219 11.82 4.59 2.72
C SER A 219 10.76 5.42 3.44
N GLU A 220 10.38 6.59 2.88
CA GLU A 220 9.32 7.45 3.43
C GLU A 220 7.94 6.78 3.29
N ILE A 221 7.63 6.21 2.11
CA ILE A 221 6.41 5.45 1.89
C ILE A 221 6.31 4.28 2.88
N ASP A 222 7.41 3.55 3.11
CA ASP A 222 7.47 2.45 4.07
C ASP A 222 7.11 2.91 5.49
N LYS A 223 7.68 4.01 5.94
CA LYS A 223 7.40 4.60 7.26
C LYS A 223 5.93 5.03 7.39
N MET A 224 5.39 5.70 6.37
CA MET A 224 3.99 6.17 6.37
C MET A 224 3.00 5.01 6.48
N GLU A 225 3.22 3.92 5.76
CA GLU A 225 2.31 2.77 5.78
C GLU A 225 2.42 1.98 7.10
N LYS A 226 3.62 1.75 7.63
CA LYS A 226 3.83 1.11 8.93
C LYS A 226 3.20 1.90 10.08
N THR A 227 3.30 3.22 10.05
CA THR A 227 2.69 4.09 11.07
C THR A 227 1.17 4.01 11.05
N LYS A 228 0.54 3.96 9.86
CA LYS A 228 -0.92 3.85 9.73
C LYS A 228 -1.46 2.52 10.24
N ILE A 229 -0.76 1.42 10.00
CA ILE A 229 -1.14 0.09 10.51
C ILE A 229 -1.11 0.07 12.04
N SER A 230 -0.04 0.58 12.66
CA SER A 230 0.11 0.59 14.12
C SER A 230 -1.00 1.39 14.83
N VAL A 231 -1.45 2.50 14.25
CA VAL A 231 -2.55 3.30 14.80
C VAL A 231 -3.89 2.55 14.77
N GLN A 232 -4.13 1.70 13.78
CA GLN A 232 -5.36 0.90 13.69
C GLN A 232 -5.40 -0.26 14.71
N GLU A 233 -4.27 -0.81 15.10
CA GLU A 233 -4.22 -1.89 16.09
C GLU A 233 -4.53 -1.44 17.52
N TYR A 234 -4.26 -0.18 17.87
CA TYR A 234 -4.55 0.37 19.21
C TYR A 234 -6.04 0.54 19.56
N SER A 235 -6.96 0.32 18.63
CA SER A 235 -8.39 0.62 18.83
C SER A 235 -9.28 -0.56 19.23
N LYS A 236 -8.81 -1.81 19.27
CA LYS A 236 -9.59 -2.97 19.72
C LYS A 236 -9.42 -3.23 21.22
N LYS A 237 -10.15 -2.48 22.03
CA LYS A 237 -10.34 -2.81 23.45
C LYS A 237 -11.42 -3.90 23.55
N GLN A 238 -11.07 -5.07 24.09
CA GLN A 238 -12.06 -6.08 24.44
C GLN A 238 -12.61 -5.81 25.84
N GLU A 239 -13.93 -5.70 25.94
CA GLU A 239 -14.61 -5.54 27.21
C GLU A 239 -14.80 -6.92 27.89
N GLU A 240 -14.27 -7.08 29.09
CA GLU A 240 -14.25 -8.34 29.85
C GLU A 240 -15.40 -8.49 30.86
N TYR A 241 -16.45 -7.68 30.74
CA TYR A 241 -17.56 -7.69 31.70
C TYR A 241 -18.39 -9.00 31.69
N LYS A 242 -18.35 -9.80 30.61
CA LYS A 242 -19.18 -10.99 30.41
C LYS A 242 -18.98 -12.02 31.48
N ASN A 243 -17.74 -12.33 31.87
CA ASN A 243 -17.43 -13.32 32.90
C ASN A 243 -17.87 -12.84 34.29
N TRP A 244 -17.72 -11.55 34.56
CA TRP A 244 -18.18 -10.92 35.80
C TRP A 244 -19.70 -10.87 35.87
N ALA A 245 -20.41 -10.67 34.77
CA ALA A 245 -21.88 -10.70 34.70
C ALA A 245 -22.43 -12.10 34.99
N ILE A 246 -21.78 -13.18 34.52
CA ILE A 246 -22.14 -14.57 34.81
C ILE A 246 -21.94 -14.86 36.31
N LEU A 247 -20.83 -14.39 36.88
CA LEU A 247 -20.55 -14.56 38.32
C LEU A 247 -21.60 -13.82 39.16
N LEU A 248 -21.97 -12.60 38.84
CA LEU A 248 -23.03 -11.84 39.52
C LEU A 248 -24.35 -12.59 39.48
N PHE A 249 -24.75 -13.07 38.28
CA PHE A 249 -25.99 -13.82 38.12
C PHE A 249 -26.02 -15.10 38.96
N SER A 250 -24.92 -15.85 39.01
CA SER A 250 -24.81 -17.07 39.85
C SER A 250 -24.90 -16.77 41.34
N LEU A 251 -24.26 -15.68 41.83
CA LEU A 251 -24.34 -15.25 43.21
C LEU A 251 -25.77 -14.85 43.62
N LEU A 252 -26.48 -14.15 42.78
CA LEU A 252 -27.89 -13.76 43.01
C LEU A 252 -28.80 -15.00 43.06
N LEU A 253 -28.60 -15.97 42.18
CA LEU A 253 -29.34 -17.22 42.19
C LEU A 253 -29.12 -18.00 43.50
N VAL A 254 -27.88 -18.13 43.93
CA VAL A 254 -27.54 -18.78 45.19
C VAL A 254 -28.16 -18.04 46.41
N GLU A 255 -28.11 -16.69 46.40
CA GLU A 255 -28.74 -15.89 47.48
C GLU A 255 -30.25 -16.12 47.53
N ILE A 256 -30.96 -16.16 46.40
CA ILE A 256 -32.40 -16.43 46.32
C ILE A 256 -32.72 -17.85 46.83
N LEU A 257 -31.92 -18.85 46.42
CA LEU A 257 -32.09 -20.24 46.86
C LEU A 257 -31.88 -20.39 48.38
N LEU A 258 -30.82 -19.82 48.91
CA LEU A 258 -30.51 -19.84 50.34
C LEU A 258 -31.59 -19.14 51.17
N ARG A 259 -32.07 -18.01 50.71
CA ARG A 259 -33.15 -17.25 51.40
C ARG A 259 -34.47 -18.00 51.42
N ASN A 260 -34.80 -18.77 50.38
CA ASN A 260 -36.07 -19.50 50.29
C ASN A 260 -36.01 -20.91 50.91
N THR A 261 -34.81 -21.46 51.12
CA THR A 261 -34.64 -22.84 51.69
C THR A 261 -34.08 -22.83 53.10
N LEU A 262 -32.81 -22.46 53.29
CA LEU A 262 -32.08 -22.58 54.56
C LEU A 262 -32.28 -21.40 55.52
N LEU A 263 -32.46 -20.20 54.98
CA LEU A 263 -32.59 -18.96 55.76
C LEU A 263 -34.07 -18.48 55.83
N ARG A 264 -34.99 -19.35 55.55
CA ARG A 264 -36.42 -19.06 55.71
C ARG A 264 -36.73 -18.96 57.19
N ASN A 265 -36.84 -17.73 57.74
CA ASN A 265 -37.37 -17.49 59.07
C ASN A 265 -38.81 -17.96 59.06
N ILE A 266 -39.06 -19.11 59.73
CA ILE A 266 -40.41 -19.53 60.12
C ILE A 266 -40.82 -18.61 61.28
N PRO A 267 -41.98 -17.92 61.19
CA PRO A 267 -42.46 -17.04 62.23
C PRO A 267 -42.75 -17.80 63.54
#